data_a8b4dc214bc5f5c079de1b5231186911
#
_entry.id   a8b4dc214bc5f5c079de1b5231186911
#
_cell.length_a   1.000
_cell.length_b   1.000
_cell.length_c   1.000
_cell.angle_alpha   90.00
_cell.angle_beta   90.00
_cell.angle_gamma   90.00
#
_symmetry.space_group_name_H-M   'P 1'
#
loop_
_entity.id
_entity.type
_entity.pdbx_description
1 polymer ?
#
loop_
_entity_poly.entity_id
_entity_poly.type
_entity_poly.pdbx_seq_one_letter_code
_entity_poly.pdbx_strand_id
1 'polypeptide(L)' 'MTTLTYSVPGISCGHCKSAIEGEVNQLDSVESVTVDVDAKTVVVIGNATEAEVRAAVDEAGYEVASVS' A
#
# COMPACT_ATOMS: atom_id res chain seq x y z
N MET A 1 10.46 -13.45 2.59
CA MET A 1 9.49 -12.54 1.95
C MET A 1 8.12 -12.74 2.56
N THR A 2 7.42 -11.66 2.80
CA THR A 2 6.09 -11.69 3.41
C THR A 2 5.12 -10.95 2.49
N THR A 3 3.93 -11.51 2.32
CA THR A 3 2.86 -10.87 1.55
C THR A 3 1.80 -10.36 2.52
N LEU A 4 1.55 -9.07 2.50
CA LEU A 4 0.53 -8.44 3.33
C LEU A 4 -0.48 -7.72 2.45
N THR A 5 -1.74 -7.85 2.79
CA THR A 5 -2.83 -7.18 2.09
C THR A 5 -3.41 -6.09 2.99
N TYR A 6 -3.39 -4.87 2.51
CA TYR A 6 -3.88 -3.71 3.27
C TYR A 6 -5.18 -3.24 2.66
N SER A 7 -6.17 -3.00 3.50
CA SER A 7 -7.44 -2.44 3.05
C SER A 7 -7.36 -0.92 3.13
N VAL A 8 -7.53 -0.26 2.00
CA VAL A 8 -7.45 1.20 1.91
C VAL A 8 -8.73 1.70 1.23
N PRO A 9 -9.80 1.90 1.98
CA PRO A 9 -11.10 2.24 1.38
C PRO A 9 -11.15 3.58 0.66
N GLY A 10 -10.17 4.43 0.86
CA GLY A 10 -10.07 5.70 0.16
C GLY A 10 -9.64 5.59 -1.30
N ILE A 11 -9.19 4.44 -1.74
CA ILE A 11 -8.79 4.23 -3.14
C ILE A 11 -10.04 4.29 -4.02
N SER A 12 -10.03 5.19 -4.99
CA SER A 12 -11.20 5.35 -5.86
C SER A 12 -10.86 5.53 -7.32
N CYS A 13 -9.58 5.68 -7.68
CA CYS A 13 -9.20 5.93 -9.07
C CYS A 13 -7.73 5.56 -9.30
N GLY A 14 -7.32 5.63 -10.57
CA GLY A 14 -5.95 5.32 -10.95
C GLY A 14 -4.89 6.25 -10.35
N HIS A 15 -5.25 7.49 -10.05
CA HIS A 15 -4.32 8.41 -9.41
C HIS A 15 -3.98 7.96 -7.99
N CYS A 16 -4.97 7.42 -7.29
CA CYS A 16 -4.77 6.87 -5.96
C CYS A 16 -3.80 5.70 -6.01
N LYS A 17 -3.98 4.84 -6.99
CA LYS A 17 -3.10 3.69 -7.21
C LYS A 17 -1.66 4.16 -7.41
N SER A 18 -1.45 5.10 -8.32
CA SER A 18 -0.10 5.60 -8.62
C SER A 18 0.55 6.26 -7.42
N ALA A 19 -0.20 7.03 -6.65
CA ALA A 19 0.32 7.71 -5.48
C ALA A 19 0.78 6.70 -4.41
N ILE A 20 -0.05 5.70 -4.15
CA ILE A 20 0.27 4.68 -3.14
C ILE A 20 1.46 3.84 -3.61
N GLU A 21 1.45 3.40 -4.86
CA GLU A 21 2.56 2.62 -5.39
C GLU A 21 3.87 3.38 -5.33
N GLY A 22 3.84 4.66 -5.68
CA GLY A 22 5.03 5.50 -5.63
C GLY A 22 5.61 5.63 -4.24
N GLU A 23 4.76 5.86 -3.25
CA GLU A 23 5.23 6.00 -1.87
C GLU A 23 5.71 4.68 -1.29
N VAL A 24 4.97 3.59 -1.52
CA VAL A 24 5.34 2.28 -0.98
C VAL A 24 6.61 1.75 -1.64
N ASN A 25 6.79 2.00 -2.93
CA ASN A 25 7.99 1.57 -3.64
C ASN A 25 9.27 2.28 -3.17
N GLN A 26 9.14 3.40 -2.48
CA GLN A 26 10.30 4.10 -1.92
C GLN A 26 10.91 3.35 -0.73
N LEU A 27 10.17 2.40 -0.16
CA LEU A 27 10.68 1.61 0.96
C LEU A 27 11.64 0.55 0.42
N ASP A 28 12.86 0.57 0.93
CA ASP A 28 13.89 -0.39 0.50
C ASP A 28 13.48 -1.83 0.79
N SER A 29 12.68 -2.03 1.81
CA SER A 29 12.23 -3.36 2.23
C SER A 29 11.12 -3.93 1.36
N VAL A 30 10.51 -3.14 0.49
CA VAL A 30 9.43 -3.58 -0.39
C VAL A 30 10.01 -4.11 -1.69
N GLU A 31 9.65 -5.33 -2.04
CA GLU A 31 10.06 -5.94 -3.29
C GLU A 31 9.08 -5.62 -4.40
N SER A 32 7.79 -5.69 -4.09
CA SER A 32 6.76 -5.28 -5.05
C SER A 32 5.51 -4.81 -4.33
N VAL A 33 4.72 -4.00 -5.01
CA VAL A 33 3.45 -3.51 -4.50
C VAL A 33 2.43 -3.54 -5.62
N THR A 34 1.23 -4.01 -5.31
CA THR A 34 0.11 -4.06 -6.26
C THR A 34 -1.10 -3.41 -5.62
N VAL A 35 -1.67 -2.44 -6.28
CA VAL A 35 -2.88 -1.76 -5.81
C VAL A 35 -4.06 -2.20 -6.65
N ASP A 36 -5.12 -2.65 -5.99
CA ASP A 36 -6.36 -3.05 -6.66
C ASP A 36 -7.41 -1.98 -6.35
N VAL A 37 -7.75 -1.19 -7.36
CA VAL A 37 -8.71 -0.09 -7.21
C VAL A 37 -10.11 -0.62 -6.97
N ASP A 38 -10.49 -1.71 -7.63
CA ASP A 38 -11.82 -2.29 -7.47
C ASP A 38 -12.04 -2.86 -6.08
N ALA A 39 -11.06 -3.59 -5.57
CA ALA A 39 -11.12 -4.18 -4.24
C ALA A 39 -10.69 -3.21 -3.15
N LYS A 40 -10.08 -2.08 -3.54
CA LYS A 40 -9.56 -1.07 -2.61
C LYS A 40 -8.53 -1.66 -1.65
N THR A 41 -7.64 -2.48 -2.21
CA THR A 41 -6.61 -3.15 -1.44
C THR A 41 -5.22 -2.86 -2.01
N VAL A 42 -4.24 -2.97 -1.14
CA VAL A 42 -2.82 -2.83 -1.51
C VAL A 42 -2.11 -4.09 -1.04
N VAL A 43 -1.53 -4.83 -1.98
CA VAL A 43 -0.77 -6.04 -1.68
C VAL A 43 0.71 -5.69 -1.74
N VAL A 44 1.41 -5.91 -0.64
CA VAL A 44 2.83 -5.60 -0.52
C VAL A 44 3.61 -6.90 -0.30
N ILE A 45 4.62 -7.11 -1.12
CA ILE A 45 5.51 -8.27 -1.02
C ILE A 45 6.91 -7.76 -0.66
N GLY A 46 7.50 -8.34 0.37
CA GLY A 46 8.83 -7.96 0.83
C GLY A 46 8.98 -8.09 2.32
N ASN A 47 9.97 -7.39 2.87
CA ASN A 47 10.26 -7.42 4.30
C ASN A 47 9.82 -6.15 5.03
N ALA A 48 9.03 -5.31 4.38
CA ALA A 48 8.54 -4.09 5.00
C ALA A 48 7.58 -4.41 6.14
N THR A 49 7.67 -3.64 7.21
CA THR A 49 6.76 -3.82 8.34
C THR A 49 5.44 -3.11 8.06
N GLU A 50 4.40 -3.52 8.81
CA GLU A 50 3.10 -2.87 8.72
C GLU A 50 3.22 -1.36 8.98
N ALA A 51 4.02 -0.98 9.97
CA ALA A 51 4.20 0.43 10.32
C ALA A 51 4.81 1.22 9.17
N GLU A 52 5.79 0.65 8.48
CA GLU A 52 6.42 1.30 7.34
C GLU A 52 5.43 1.51 6.19
N VAL A 53 4.64 0.49 5.89
CA VAL A 53 3.66 0.58 4.80
C VAL A 53 2.53 1.55 5.16
N ARG A 54 2.07 1.53 6.40
CA ARG A 54 1.05 2.47 6.86
C ARG A 54 1.54 3.92 6.73
N ALA A 55 2.80 4.15 7.09
CA ALA A 55 3.38 5.48 6.97
C ALA A 55 3.45 5.92 5.50
N ALA A 56 3.82 5.01 4.60
CA ALA A 56 3.87 5.33 3.17
C ALA A 56 2.49 5.64 2.61
N VAL A 57 1.48 4.87 3.00
CA VAL A 57 0.10 5.10 2.56
C VAL A 57 -0.39 6.45 3.10
N ASP A 58 -0.06 6.77 4.34
CA ASP A 58 -0.42 8.05 4.94
C ASP A 58 0.22 9.23 4.20
N GLU A 59 1.49 9.08 3.82
CA GLU A 59 2.19 10.10 3.02
C GLU A 59 1.52 10.32 1.66
N ALA A 60 0.93 9.28 1.11
CA ALA A 60 0.19 9.38 -0.14
C ALA A 60 -1.18 10.05 0.04
N GLY A 61 -1.59 10.31 1.27
CA GLY A 61 -2.87 10.94 1.57
C GLY A 61 -4.01 9.98 1.82
N TYR A 62 -3.71 8.71 2.14
CA TYR A 62 -4.73 7.68 2.35
C TYR A 62 -4.54 7.04 3.71
N GLU A 63 -5.49 6.23 4.12
CA GLU A 63 -5.48 5.60 5.43
C GLU A 63 -5.72 4.10 5.28
N VAL A 64 -4.93 3.31 6.01
CA VAL A 64 -5.11 1.86 6.04
C VAL A 64 -6.18 1.53 7.08
N ALA A 65 -7.24 0.85 6.65
CA ALA A 65 -8.33 0.45 7.54
C ALA A 65 -8.01 -0.87 8.26
N SER A 66 -7.40 -1.80 7.54
CA SER A 66 -7.06 -3.10 8.13
C SER A 66 -5.91 -3.75 7.36
N VAL A 67 -5.31 -4.77 7.96
CA VAL A 67 -4.23 -5.55 7.38
C VAL A 67 -4.55 -7.02 7.57
N SER A 68 -4.28 -7.81 6.55
CA SER A 68 -4.48 -9.26 6.64
C SER A 68 -3.38 -10.05 5.93
#